data_f11c93a68237d7ddeb3bb526ef319a5c
#
_entry.id   f11c93a68237d7ddeb3bb526ef319a5c
#
_cell.length_a   1.000
_cell.length_b   1.000
_cell.length_c   1.000
_cell.angle_alpha   90.00
_cell.angle_beta   90.00
_cell.angle_gamma   90.00
#
_symmetry.space_group_name_H-M   'P 1'
#
loop_
_entity.id
_entity.type
_entity.pdbx_description
1 polymer ?
#
loop_
_entity_poly.entity_id
_entity_poly.type
_entity_poly.pdbx_seq_one_letter_code
_entity_poly.pdbx_strand_id
1 'polypeptide(L)'
;ASAQERPADNMQIVLEKVRADKKLLVAENLQLTEAEAKAFWPVYDQYQDELFLLRSRTAKLIKDFADAYENVTDEAAMKLMDEYMAIETLGPELRKAYLPKFRNVLPEVKVVRYYQIENKINAALMYELAANIPLMKAAQ
;
A
#
# COMPACT_ATOMS: atom_id res chain seq x y z
N ALA A 1 12.22 -21.83 -15.97
CA ALA A 1 11.64 -21.25 -16.15
C ALA A 1 10.56 -21.04 -15.53
N SER A 2 10.52 -21.26 -14.81
CA SER A 2 9.84 -20.96 -14.30
C SER A 2 9.12 -20.07 -14.23
N ALA A 3 9.29 -19.58 -14.79
CA ALA A 3 8.70 -18.65 -14.94
C ALA A 3 7.48 -18.47 -14.70
N GLN A 4 6.93 -19.19 -14.45
CA GLN A 4 5.63 -19.08 -14.49
C GLN A 4 5.06 -18.75 -13.25
N GLU A 5 5.74 -18.11 -12.34
CA GLU A 5 5.13 -17.56 -11.15
C GLU A 5 4.03 -16.62 -11.55
N ARG A 6 2.88 -16.80 -10.97
CA ARG A 6 1.75 -15.94 -11.29
C ARG A 6 1.97 -14.55 -10.74
N PRO A 7 1.63 -13.51 -11.50
CA PRO A 7 1.82 -12.13 -11.02
C PRO A 7 1.21 -11.87 -9.64
N ALA A 8 0.04 -12.46 -9.36
CA ALA A 8 -0.61 -12.27 -8.08
C ALA A 8 0.20 -12.86 -6.93
N ASP A 9 0.80 -14.02 -7.13
CA ASP A 9 1.63 -14.64 -6.10
C ASP A 9 2.89 -13.83 -5.86
N ASN A 10 3.51 -13.33 -6.94
CA ASN A 10 4.69 -12.49 -6.83
C ASN A 10 4.39 -11.19 -6.09
N MET A 11 3.28 -10.56 -6.41
CA MET A 11 2.88 -9.32 -5.75
C MET A 11 2.61 -9.54 -4.27
N GLN A 12 2.00 -10.66 -3.92
CA GLN A 12 1.75 -10.97 -2.52
C GLN A 12 3.05 -11.10 -1.74
N ILE A 13 4.02 -11.81 -2.29
CA ILE A 13 5.33 -11.97 -1.66
C ILE A 13 6.03 -10.63 -1.52
N VAL A 14 5.99 -9.79 -2.55
CA VAL A 14 6.60 -8.47 -2.51
C VAL A 14 5.98 -7.62 -1.41
N LEU A 15 4.66 -7.63 -1.32
CA LEU A 15 3.96 -6.88 -0.28
C LEU A 15 4.36 -7.33 1.12
N GLU A 16 4.50 -8.64 1.33
CA GLU A 16 4.92 -9.16 2.63
C GLU A 16 6.34 -8.74 2.99
N LYS A 17 7.25 -8.78 2.02
CA LYS A 17 8.64 -8.34 2.22
C LYS A 17 8.73 -6.86 2.54
N VAL A 18 8.00 -6.04 1.79
CA VAL A 18 7.97 -4.59 2.04
C VAL A 18 7.45 -4.32 3.44
N ARG A 19 6.44 -5.04 3.87
CA ARG A 19 5.90 -4.88 5.22
C ARG A 19 6.94 -5.22 6.29
N ALA A 20 7.70 -6.30 6.10
CA ALA A 20 8.73 -6.69 7.04
C ALA A 20 9.89 -5.69 7.10
N ASP A 21 10.39 -5.27 5.96
CA ASP A 21 11.50 -4.32 5.85
C ASP A 21 11.07 -2.92 6.28
N LYS A 22 9.82 -2.57 6.03
CA LYS A 22 9.26 -1.27 6.33
C LYS A 22 9.33 -0.94 7.82
N LYS A 23 9.06 -1.92 8.68
CA LYS A 23 9.10 -1.69 10.13
C LYS A 23 10.49 -1.28 10.58
N LEU A 24 11.50 -1.94 10.06
CA LEU A 24 12.90 -1.60 10.37
C LEU A 24 13.24 -0.20 9.87
N LEU A 25 12.83 0.13 8.66
CA LEU A 25 13.06 1.45 8.07
C LEU A 25 12.41 2.54 8.92
N VAL A 26 11.17 2.31 9.35
CA VAL A 26 10.46 3.26 10.22
C VAL A 26 11.20 3.41 11.55
N ALA A 27 11.62 2.30 12.15
CA ALA A 27 12.31 2.32 13.44
C ALA A 27 13.59 3.15 13.37
N GLU A 28 14.39 2.97 12.32
CA GLU A 28 15.65 3.69 12.14
C GLU A 28 15.46 5.19 11.93
N ASN A 29 14.39 5.58 11.26
CA ASN A 29 14.18 6.96 10.85
C ASN A 29 13.30 7.77 11.80
N LEU A 30 12.48 7.12 12.61
CA LEU A 30 11.57 7.81 13.51
C LEU A 30 12.25 8.23 14.82
N GLN A 31 13.26 7.47 15.24
CA GLN A 31 14.08 7.80 16.42
C GLN A 31 13.23 7.99 17.68
N LEU A 32 12.48 6.96 18.03
CA LEU A 32 11.60 6.99 19.19
C LEU A 32 12.38 6.79 20.48
N THR A 33 11.94 7.44 21.55
CA THR A 33 12.40 7.09 22.90
C THR A 33 11.83 5.71 23.25
N GLU A 34 12.36 5.09 24.30
CA GLU A 34 11.88 3.79 24.74
C GLU A 34 10.38 3.83 25.10
N ALA A 35 9.97 4.87 25.82
CA ALA A 35 8.57 5.04 26.21
C ALA A 35 7.66 5.25 25.00
N GLU A 36 8.11 6.07 24.05
CA GLU A 36 7.36 6.30 22.82
C GLU A 36 7.22 5.02 22.00
N ALA A 37 8.29 4.26 21.88
CA ALA A 37 8.29 3.02 21.12
C ALA A 37 7.29 2.01 21.69
N LYS A 38 7.25 1.89 23.00
CA LYS A 38 6.34 0.96 23.67
C LYS A 38 4.88 1.27 23.37
N ALA A 39 4.52 2.54 23.26
CA ALA A 39 3.16 2.95 22.96
C ALA A 39 2.88 2.98 21.45
N PHE A 40 3.87 3.30 20.64
CA PHE A 40 3.72 3.47 19.20
C PHE A 40 3.54 2.16 18.45
N TRP A 41 4.38 1.16 18.70
CA TRP A 41 4.40 -0.05 17.89
C TRP A 41 3.08 -0.81 17.86
N PRO A 42 2.30 -0.91 18.96
CA PRO A 42 0.99 -1.56 18.86
C PRO A 42 0.03 -0.85 17.90
N VAL A 43 0.05 0.48 17.88
CA VAL A 43 -0.79 1.26 16.95
C VAL A 43 -0.28 1.08 15.52
N TYR A 44 1.04 1.12 15.35
CA TYR A 44 1.67 0.88 14.05
C TYR A 44 1.26 -0.48 13.49
N ASP A 45 1.34 -1.53 14.30
CA ASP A 45 1.01 -2.88 13.83
C ASP A 45 -0.45 -2.98 13.41
N GLN A 46 -1.37 -2.37 14.15
CA GLN A 46 -2.78 -2.30 13.76
C GLN A 46 -2.96 -1.61 12.42
N TYR A 47 -2.31 -0.47 12.26
CA TYR A 47 -2.39 0.30 11.02
C TYR A 47 -1.84 -0.50 9.83
N GLN A 48 -0.70 -1.17 10.03
CA GLN A 48 -0.09 -1.97 8.98
C GLN A 48 -0.95 -3.16 8.59
N ASP A 49 -1.68 -3.77 9.54
CA ASP A 49 -2.60 -4.86 9.22
C ASP A 49 -3.70 -4.39 8.27
N GLU A 50 -4.27 -3.22 8.52
CA GLU A 50 -5.30 -2.67 7.63
C GLU A 50 -4.72 -2.23 6.30
N LEU A 51 -3.54 -1.63 6.30
CA LEU A 51 -2.84 -1.28 5.06
C LEU A 51 -2.54 -2.52 4.22
N PHE A 52 -2.17 -3.62 4.86
CA PHE A 52 -1.89 -4.86 4.15
C PHE A 52 -3.12 -5.37 3.40
N LEU A 53 -4.30 -5.29 4.02
CA LEU A 53 -5.53 -5.68 3.35
C LEU A 53 -5.79 -4.80 2.12
N LEU A 54 -5.56 -3.50 2.26
CA LEU A 54 -5.74 -2.57 1.15
C LEU A 54 -4.75 -2.85 0.02
N ARG A 55 -3.50 -3.14 0.37
CA ARG A 55 -2.48 -3.48 -0.63
C ARG A 55 -2.78 -4.81 -1.32
N SER A 56 -3.39 -5.75 -0.60
CA SER A 56 -3.81 -7.01 -1.21
C SER A 56 -4.91 -6.78 -2.25
N ARG A 57 -5.83 -5.85 -1.97
CA ARG A 57 -6.83 -5.44 -2.96
C ARG A 57 -6.17 -4.82 -4.19
N THR A 58 -5.14 -4.00 -3.96
CA THR A 58 -4.39 -3.39 -5.06
C THR A 58 -3.70 -4.46 -5.91
N ALA A 59 -3.07 -5.43 -5.27
CA ALA A 59 -2.41 -6.53 -5.99
C ALA A 59 -3.41 -7.33 -6.83
N LYS A 60 -4.60 -7.58 -6.29
CA LYS A 60 -5.65 -8.27 -7.03
C LYS A 60 -6.11 -7.43 -8.22
N LEU A 61 -6.28 -6.13 -8.02
CA LEU A 61 -6.66 -5.24 -9.12
C LEU A 61 -5.63 -5.25 -10.24
N ILE A 62 -4.35 -5.22 -9.90
CA ILE A 62 -3.27 -5.28 -10.88
C ILE A 62 -3.33 -6.58 -11.66
N LYS A 63 -3.57 -7.70 -10.97
CA LYS A 63 -3.73 -9.00 -11.63
C LYS A 63 -4.93 -9.00 -12.57
N ASP A 64 -6.06 -8.50 -12.11
CA ASP A 64 -7.28 -8.44 -12.92
C ASP A 64 -7.07 -7.55 -14.16
N PHE A 65 -6.35 -6.45 -13.97
CA PHE A 65 -5.99 -5.56 -15.08
C PHE A 65 -5.10 -6.29 -16.10
N ALA A 66 -4.10 -7.02 -15.63
CA ALA A 66 -3.22 -7.76 -16.50
C ALA A 66 -3.96 -8.86 -17.27
N ASP A 67 -4.89 -9.54 -16.61
CA ASP A 67 -5.69 -10.58 -17.24
C ASP A 67 -6.63 -10.01 -18.32
N ALA A 68 -7.08 -8.79 -18.14
CA ALA A 68 -8.01 -8.13 -19.07
C ALA A 68 -7.32 -7.29 -20.13
N TYR A 69 -6.02 -7.15 -20.06
CA TYR A 69 -5.26 -6.18 -20.85
C TYR A 69 -5.57 -6.23 -22.35
N GLU A 70 -5.60 -7.43 -22.91
CA GLU A 70 -5.74 -7.57 -24.36
C GLU A 70 -7.20 -7.59 -24.82
N ASN A 71 -8.09 -8.11 -24.00
CA ASN A 71 -9.47 -8.35 -24.38
C ASN A 71 -10.41 -7.92 -23.28
N VAL A 72 -10.54 -6.63 -23.08
CA VAL A 72 -11.43 -6.11 -22.04
C VAL A 72 -12.69 -5.52 -22.69
N THR A 73 -13.83 -5.84 -22.09
CA THR A 73 -15.09 -5.20 -22.46
C THR A 73 -15.25 -3.90 -21.67
N ASP A 74 -16.10 -3.00 -22.17
CA ASP A 74 -16.39 -1.77 -21.44
C ASP A 74 -16.96 -2.05 -20.05
N GLU A 75 -17.77 -3.09 -19.91
CA GLU A 75 -18.33 -3.48 -18.62
C GLU A 75 -17.24 -3.93 -17.65
N ALA A 76 -16.32 -4.76 -18.11
CA ALA A 76 -15.20 -5.21 -17.28
C ALA A 76 -14.27 -4.04 -16.93
N ALA A 77 -14.02 -3.15 -17.88
CA ALA A 77 -13.22 -1.95 -17.65
C ALA A 77 -13.85 -1.06 -16.58
N MET A 78 -15.18 -0.92 -16.61
CA MET A 78 -15.88 -0.14 -15.61
C MET A 78 -15.67 -0.71 -14.19
N LYS A 79 -15.74 -2.03 -14.06
CA LYS A 79 -15.52 -2.68 -12.77
C LYS A 79 -14.10 -2.46 -12.25
N LEU A 80 -13.12 -2.54 -13.15
CA LEU A 80 -11.72 -2.27 -12.78
C LEU A 80 -11.57 -0.83 -12.30
N MET A 81 -12.20 0.11 -13.00
CA MET A 81 -12.14 1.52 -12.63
C MET A 81 -12.82 1.79 -11.30
N ASP A 82 -13.97 1.17 -11.06
CA ASP A 82 -14.68 1.33 -9.78
C ASP A 82 -13.84 0.81 -8.62
N GLU A 83 -13.19 -0.33 -8.80
CA GLU A 83 -12.31 -0.86 -7.75
C GLU A 83 -11.09 0.02 -7.54
N TYR A 84 -10.51 0.54 -8.62
CA TYR A 84 -9.39 1.47 -8.53
C TYR A 84 -9.76 2.71 -7.72
N MET A 85 -10.90 3.31 -8.01
CA MET A 85 -11.37 4.50 -7.30
C MET A 85 -11.69 4.20 -5.83
N ALA A 86 -12.23 3.01 -5.55
CA ALA A 86 -12.51 2.61 -4.17
C ALA A 86 -11.20 2.51 -3.37
N ILE A 87 -10.17 1.92 -3.95
CA ILE A 87 -8.87 1.79 -3.30
C ILE A 87 -8.25 3.17 -3.06
N GLU A 88 -8.35 4.07 -4.05
CA GLU A 88 -7.83 5.43 -3.93
C GLU A 88 -8.49 6.22 -2.80
N THR A 89 -9.74 5.92 -2.51
CA THR A 89 -10.48 6.58 -1.43
C THR A 89 -10.14 5.96 -0.07
N LEU A 90 -10.02 4.66 0.00
CA LEU A 90 -9.79 3.95 1.27
C LEU A 90 -8.44 4.27 1.89
N GLY A 91 -7.41 4.46 1.08
CA GLY A 91 -6.08 4.77 1.60
C GLY A 91 -6.04 6.05 2.44
N PRO A 92 -6.46 7.18 1.88
CA PRO A 92 -6.54 8.43 2.64
C PRO A 92 -7.49 8.37 3.84
N GLU A 93 -8.61 7.69 3.71
CA GLU A 93 -9.55 7.52 4.83
C GLU A 93 -8.92 6.78 5.99
N LEU A 94 -8.19 5.71 5.70
CA LEU A 94 -7.50 4.93 6.71
C LEU A 94 -6.44 5.78 7.41
N ARG A 95 -5.69 6.57 6.64
CA ARG A 95 -4.68 7.48 7.17
C ARG A 95 -5.28 8.49 8.12
N LYS A 96 -6.43 9.05 7.75
CA LYS A 96 -7.16 10.02 8.61
C LYS A 96 -7.69 9.34 9.86
N ALA A 97 -8.18 8.11 9.74
CA ALA A 97 -8.74 7.39 10.88
C ALA A 97 -7.69 7.08 11.95
N TYR A 98 -6.45 6.82 11.53
CA TYR A 98 -5.38 6.50 12.47
C TYR A 98 -4.68 7.73 13.05
N LEU A 99 -4.87 8.90 12.47
CA LEU A 99 -4.19 10.10 12.96
C LEU A 99 -4.42 10.37 14.45
N PRO A 100 -5.66 10.31 14.98
CA PRO A 100 -5.86 10.50 16.41
C PRO A 100 -5.13 9.46 17.25
N LYS A 101 -5.06 8.22 16.76
CA LYS A 101 -4.40 7.15 17.49
C LYS A 101 -2.89 7.39 17.60
N PHE A 102 -2.27 7.87 16.54
CA PHE A 102 -0.84 8.21 16.57
C PHE A 102 -0.58 9.44 17.42
N ARG A 103 -1.49 10.41 17.40
CA ARG A 103 -1.37 11.59 18.26
C ARG A 103 -1.43 11.26 19.75
N ASN A 104 -2.10 10.17 20.10
CA ASN A 104 -2.16 9.74 21.50
C ASN A 104 -0.85 9.11 21.99
N VAL A 105 0.02 8.69 21.08
CA VAL A 105 1.23 7.96 21.45
C VAL A 105 2.52 8.67 21.09
N LEU A 106 2.46 9.75 20.30
CA LEU A 106 3.64 10.51 19.87
C LEU A 106 3.43 12.01 19.99
N PRO A 107 4.51 12.77 20.23
CA PRO A 107 4.45 14.22 20.04
C PRO A 107 4.18 14.53 18.57
N GLU A 108 3.56 15.67 18.30
CA GLU A 108 3.11 16.01 16.95
C GLU A 108 4.26 16.04 15.92
N VAL A 109 5.44 16.51 16.31
CA VAL A 109 6.58 16.52 15.40
C VAL A 109 6.90 15.10 14.91
N LYS A 110 6.82 14.10 15.79
CA LYS A 110 7.07 12.71 15.40
C LYS A 110 5.91 12.10 14.63
N VAL A 111 4.68 12.55 14.88
CA VAL A 111 3.54 12.16 14.06
C VAL A 111 3.76 12.61 12.61
N VAL A 112 4.13 13.87 12.42
CA VAL A 112 4.44 14.40 11.09
C VAL A 112 5.57 13.61 10.45
N ARG A 113 6.66 13.36 11.21
CA ARG A 113 7.81 12.61 10.70
C ARG A 113 7.40 11.21 10.27
N TYR A 114 6.57 10.53 11.06
CA TYR A 114 6.09 9.20 10.70
C TYR A 114 5.27 9.22 9.42
N TYR A 115 4.34 10.16 9.29
CA TYR A 115 3.53 10.28 8.08
C TYR A 115 4.37 10.62 6.84
N GLN A 116 5.44 11.40 7.02
CA GLN A 116 6.37 11.68 5.93
C GLN A 116 7.12 10.40 5.49
N ILE A 117 7.54 9.58 6.45
CA ILE A 117 8.19 8.30 6.15
C ILE A 117 7.24 7.39 5.36
N GLU A 118 5.98 7.27 5.82
CA GLU A 118 4.97 6.49 5.12
C GLU A 118 4.73 7.01 3.71
N ASN A 119 4.66 8.32 3.57
CA ASN A 119 4.41 8.94 2.27
C ASN A 119 5.54 8.66 1.29
N LYS A 120 6.78 8.74 1.75
CA LYS A 120 7.95 8.46 0.90
C LYS A 120 7.97 7.01 0.43
N ILE A 121 7.69 6.08 1.34
CA ILE A 121 7.64 4.65 1.01
C ILE A 121 6.53 4.39 0.01
N ASN A 122 5.35 4.94 0.27
CA ASN A 122 4.20 4.77 -0.61
C ASN A 122 4.46 5.35 -2.00
N ALA A 123 5.08 6.52 -2.07
CA ALA A 123 5.41 7.15 -3.35
C ALA A 123 6.38 6.29 -4.16
N ALA A 124 7.38 5.70 -3.51
CA ALA A 124 8.32 4.82 -4.19
C ALA A 124 7.63 3.57 -4.75
N LEU A 125 6.75 2.96 -3.95
CA LEU A 125 5.98 1.80 -4.39
C LEU A 125 5.05 2.12 -5.54
N MET A 126 4.35 3.25 -5.45
CA MET A 126 3.41 3.67 -6.50
C MET A 126 4.15 4.01 -7.79
N TYR A 127 5.33 4.61 -7.71
CA TYR A 127 6.15 4.88 -8.88
C TYR A 127 6.55 3.57 -9.58
N GLU A 128 7.00 2.60 -8.81
CA GLU A 128 7.39 1.31 -9.37
C GLU A 128 6.23 0.62 -10.07
N LEU A 129 5.06 0.63 -9.44
CA LEU A 129 3.87 0.04 -10.04
C LEU A 129 3.48 0.77 -11.32
N ALA A 130 3.48 2.10 -11.29
CA ALA A 130 3.12 2.89 -12.48
C ALA A 130 4.09 2.64 -13.64
N ALA A 131 5.38 2.48 -13.33
CA ALA A 131 6.39 2.25 -14.35
C ALA A 131 6.24 0.88 -15.00
N ASN A 132 5.68 -0.09 -14.28
CA ASN A 132 5.60 -1.47 -14.75
C ASN A 132 4.23 -1.87 -15.30
N ILE A 133 3.21 -1.04 -15.14
CA ILE A 133 1.88 -1.34 -15.64
C ILE A 133 1.65 -0.61 -16.97
N PRO A 134 1.50 -1.32 -18.07
CA PRO A 134 1.25 -0.68 -19.35
C PRO A 134 -0.17 -0.12 -19.43
N LEU A 135 -0.37 0.83 -20.32
CA LEU A 135 -1.72 1.33 -20.58
C LEU A 135 -2.58 0.19 -21.15
N MET A 136 -3.84 0.20 -20.77
CA MET A 136 -4.79 -0.74 -21.33
C MET A 136 -4.92 -0.50 -22.83
N LYS A 137 -5.02 -1.56 -23.61
CA LYS A 137 -5.15 -1.42 -25.04
C LYS A 137 -6.43 -0.68 -25.39
N ALA A 138 -6.30 0.26 -26.30
CA ALA A 138 -7.47 0.94 -26.82
C ALA A 138 -8.31 -0.05 -27.65
N ALA A 139 -9.63 0.15 -27.66
CA ALA A 139 -10.53 -0.69 -28.44
C ALA A 139 -10.22 -0.59 -29.92
N GLN A 140 -10.44 -1.68 -30.63
CA GLN A 140 -10.24 -1.74 -32.08
C GLN A 140 -11.48 -1.29 -32.82
#